data_7aa3f5136ee879b11c5b7f70439dd2c2
#
_entry.id   7aa3f5136ee879b11c5b7f70439dd2c2
#
_cell.length_a   1.000
_cell.length_b   1.000
_cell.length_c   1.000
_cell.angle_alpha   90.00
_cell.angle_beta   90.00
_cell.angle_gamma   90.00
#
_symmetry.space_group_name_H-M   'P 1'
#
loop_
_entity.id
_entity.type
_entity.pdbx_description
1 polymer ?
#
loop_
_entity_poly.entity_id
_entity_poly.type
_entity_poly.pdbx_seq_one_letter_code
_entity_poly.pdbx_strand_id
1 'polypeptide(L)'
;DYITFVGDGEPTLSIDLGSLIRRCKQNFSYKTAVITNGSLFWQKEVRDDLMDVDVVSITMATGDAQTFHVMHRPHPSIHFEQVQQGILDFSAVFPGEVWIEIMLVDNLNTDNEKMNALNARIEAICPARKYVMVPTRPPAEPWVHIPSPEIIMKALSLFGGKDITQPEEGVFGLDGFFSASEAILEICRRHPLRLSQA
;
A
#
# COMPACT_ATOMS: atom_id res chain seq x y z
N ASP A 1 -15.65 -8.71 4.04
CA ASP A 1 -14.46 -9.41 4.55
C ASP A 1 -13.64 -9.91 3.36
N TYR A 2 -12.32 -9.86 3.48
CA TYR A 2 -11.36 -10.30 2.47
C TYR A 2 -10.32 -11.23 3.08
N ILE A 3 -9.83 -12.18 2.29
CA ILE A 3 -8.54 -12.83 2.54
C ILE A 3 -7.50 -11.94 1.86
N THR A 4 -6.64 -11.30 2.67
CA THR A 4 -5.69 -10.32 2.16
C THR A 4 -4.28 -10.90 2.14
N PHE A 5 -3.65 -10.87 0.96
CA PHE A 5 -2.24 -11.20 0.78
C PHE A 5 -1.42 -9.93 0.99
N VAL A 6 -0.77 -9.89 2.13
CA VAL A 6 0.14 -8.83 2.57
C VAL A 6 1.25 -9.49 3.37
N GLY A 7 2.45 -8.97 3.34
CA GLY A 7 3.59 -9.55 4.06
C GLY A 7 4.47 -8.48 4.70
N ASP A 8 5.56 -8.92 5.34
CA ASP A 8 6.61 -8.05 5.86
C ASP A 8 7.42 -7.39 4.72
N GLY A 9 7.23 -7.86 3.49
CA GLY A 9 7.82 -7.33 2.26
C GLY A 9 6.79 -7.26 1.13
N GLU A 10 7.27 -7.12 -0.10
CA GLU A 10 6.42 -7.05 -1.30
C GLU A 10 5.89 -8.44 -1.68
N PRO A 11 4.56 -8.69 -1.63
CA PRO A 11 4.01 -10.01 -1.91
C PRO A 11 4.24 -10.49 -3.35
N THR A 12 4.36 -9.58 -4.32
CA THR A 12 4.62 -9.94 -5.73
C THR A 12 6.03 -10.47 -6.00
N LEU A 13 6.91 -10.48 -4.99
CA LEU A 13 8.19 -11.19 -5.04
C LEU A 13 8.03 -12.71 -4.84
N SER A 14 6.89 -13.17 -4.32
CA SER A 14 6.63 -14.59 -4.12
C SER A 14 6.24 -15.26 -5.42
N ILE A 15 7.01 -16.26 -5.84
CA ILE A 15 6.71 -17.09 -7.02
C ILE A 15 5.45 -17.95 -6.85
N ASP A 16 4.99 -18.12 -5.61
CA ASP A 16 3.81 -18.93 -5.28
C ASP A 16 2.53 -18.10 -5.16
N LEU A 17 2.59 -16.75 -5.29
CA LEU A 17 1.46 -15.86 -5.01
C LEU A 17 0.22 -16.25 -5.82
N GLY A 18 0.34 -16.41 -7.14
CA GLY A 18 -0.79 -16.77 -8.00
C GLY A 18 -1.38 -18.13 -7.64
N SER A 19 -0.54 -19.12 -7.28
CA SER A 19 -1.01 -20.44 -6.86
C SER A 19 -1.77 -20.36 -5.51
N LEU A 20 -1.29 -19.55 -4.58
CA LEU A 20 -1.94 -19.32 -3.28
C LEU A 20 -3.29 -18.63 -3.44
N ILE A 21 -3.38 -17.60 -4.28
CA ILE A 21 -4.66 -16.92 -4.59
C ILE A 21 -5.67 -17.93 -5.12
N ARG A 22 -5.32 -18.72 -6.13
CA ARG A 22 -6.21 -19.73 -6.71
C ARG A 22 -6.66 -20.77 -5.67
N ARG A 23 -5.75 -21.25 -4.82
CA ARG A 23 -6.07 -22.20 -3.74
C ARG A 23 -7.03 -21.57 -2.70
N CYS A 24 -6.83 -20.30 -2.35
CA CYS A 24 -7.76 -19.60 -1.45
C CYS A 24 -9.14 -19.50 -2.05
N LYS A 25 -9.27 -19.12 -3.31
CA LYS A 25 -10.57 -19.03 -4.00
C LYS A 25 -11.27 -20.38 -4.15
N GLN A 26 -10.53 -21.49 -4.28
CA GLN A 26 -11.10 -22.83 -4.33
C GLN A 26 -11.64 -23.34 -2.98
N ASN A 27 -11.03 -22.90 -1.87
CA ASN A 27 -11.34 -23.43 -0.55
C ASN A 27 -12.20 -22.51 0.30
N PHE A 28 -12.30 -21.23 -0.04
CA PHE A 28 -13.03 -20.23 0.73
C PHE A 28 -13.92 -19.38 -0.18
N SER A 29 -15.06 -18.95 0.35
CA SER A 29 -16.03 -18.07 -0.34
C SER A 29 -15.77 -16.58 -0.13
N TYR A 30 -14.70 -16.21 0.57
CA TYR A 30 -14.34 -14.81 0.79
C TYR A 30 -13.69 -14.21 -0.47
N LYS A 31 -13.91 -12.92 -0.67
CA LYS A 31 -13.15 -12.16 -1.66
C LYS A 31 -11.67 -12.14 -1.29
N THR A 32 -10.82 -12.05 -2.30
CA THR A 32 -9.37 -11.98 -2.12
C THR A 32 -8.84 -10.59 -2.45
N ALA A 33 -7.84 -10.12 -1.71
CA ALA A 33 -7.17 -8.86 -1.95
C ALA A 33 -5.65 -9.03 -1.88
N VAL A 34 -4.92 -8.28 -2.68
CA VAL A 34 -3.46 -8.15 -2.60
C VAL A 34 -3.12 -6.68 -2.35
N ILE A 35 -2.27 -6.41 -1.34
CA ILE A 35 -1.71 -5.08 -1.10
C ILE A 35 -0.26 -5.11 -1.59
N THR A 36 0.08 -4.22 -2.52
CA THR A 36 1.37 -4.23 -3.23
C THR A 36 1.86 -2.80 -3.50
N ASN A 37 3.16 -2.64 -3.65
CA ASN A 37 3.74 -1.39 -4.15
C ASN A 37 3.76 -1.29 -5.70
N GLY A 38 3.30 -2.32 -6.41
CA GLY A 38 3.22 -2.35 -7.86
C GLY A 38 4.56 -2.34 -8.60
N SER A 39 5.69 -2.43 -7.90
CA SER A 39 7.03 -2.25 -8.47
C SER A 39 7.43 -3.29 -9.51
N LEU A 40 6.75 -4.43 -9.55
CA LEU A 40 7.02 -5.52 -10.47
C LEU A 40 5.96 -5.67 -11.58
N PHE A 41 4.98 -4.78 -11.66
CA PHE A 41 3.88 -4.89 -12.65
C PHE A 41 4.31 -4.72 -14.11
N TRP A 42 5.54 -4.28 -14.37
CA TRP A 42 6.13 -4.32 -15.70
C TRP A 42 6.41 -5.74 -16.19
N GLN A 43 6.52 -6.74 -15.28
CA GLN A 43 6.69 -8.15 -15.60
C GLN A 43 5.31 -8.77 -15.88
N LYS A 44 5.19 -9.42 -17.04
CA LYS A 44 3.91 -10.03 -17.45
C LYS A 44 3.49 -11.15 -16.51
N GLU A 45 4.43 -11.96 -16.06
CA GLU A 45 4.21 -13.10 -15.18
C GLU A 45 3.58 -12.67 -13.85
N VAL A 46 4.07 -11.55 -13.28
CA VAL A 46 3.51 -10.97 -12.05
C VAL A 46 2.07 -10.48 -12.26
N ARG A 47 1.79 -9.86 -13.41
CA ARG A 47 0.42 -9.45 -13.73
C ARG A 47 -0.51 -10.66 -13.89
N ASP A 48 -0.04 -11.72 -14.60
CA ASP A 48 -0.81 -12.95 -14.81
C ASP A 48 -1.18 -13.63 -13.49
N ASP A 49 -0.29 -13.63 -12.50
CA ASP A 49 -0.53 -14.20 -11.16
C ASP A 49 -1.64 -13.48 -10.39
N LEU A 50 -1.90 -12.21 -10.70
CA LEU A 50 -2.91 -11.39 -10.03
C LEU A 50 -4.28 -11.41 -10.72
N MET A 51 -4.43 -12.01 -11.91
CA MET A 51 -5.69 -11.94 -12.66
C MET A 51 -6.87 -12.62 -11.95
N ASP A 52 -6.59 -13.54 -11.04
CA ASP A 52 -7.64 -14.26 -10.30
C ASP A 52 -8.06 -13.57 -8.98
N VAL A 53 -7.37 -12.51 -8.54
CA VAL A 53 -7.70 -11.80 -7.29
C VAL A 53 -8.89 -10.85 -7.52
N ASP A 54 -9.68 -10.57 -6.47
CA ASP A 54 -10.85 -9.70 -6.60
C ASP A 54 -10.49 -8.21 -6.47
N VAL A 55 -9.45 -7.90 -5.68
CA VAL A 55 -8.98 -6.54 -5.43
C VAL A 55 -7.45 -6.48 -5.42
N VAL A 56 -6.88 -5.50 -6.10
CA VAL A 56 -5.48 -5.12 -5.96
C VAL A 56 -5.40 -3.69 -5.42
N SER A 57 -4.87 -3.54 -4.21
CA SER A 57 -4.61 -2.24 -3.58
C SER A 57 -3.14 -1.87 -3.81
N ILE A 58 -2.90 -0.79 -4.54
CA ILE A 58 -1.57 -0.35 -4.94
C ILE A 58 -1.19 0.89 -4.12
N THR A 59 -0.06 0.81 -3.41
CA THR A 59 0.48 1.98 -2.71
C THR A 59 1.19 2.90 -3.69
N MET A 60 0.68 4.11 -3.87
CA MET A 60 1.28 5.15 -4.70
C MET A 60 1.49 6.42 -3.87
N ALA A 61 2.74 6.83 -3.73
CA ALA A 61 3.09 7.99 -2.93
C ALA A 61 3.72 9.14 -3.74
N THR A 62 4.07 8.89 -5.02
CA THR A 62 4.84 9.85 -5.81
C THR A 62 4.39 9.89 -7.26
N GLY A 63 4.40 11.10 -7.85
CA GLY A 63 4.14 11.33 -9.26
C GLY A 63 5.41 11.62 -10.08
N ASP A 64 6.58 11.66 -9.44
CA ASP A 64 7.87 11.99 -10.04
C ASP A 64 9.00 11.06 -9.59
N ALA A 65 10.02 10.92 -10.43
CA ALA A 65 11.15 10.02 -10.20
C ALA A 65 12.02 10.41 -9.00
N GLN A 66 12.18 11.71 -8.72
CA GLN A 66 13.02 12.18 -7.62
C GLN A 66 12.42 11.80 -6.27
N THR A 67 11.15 12.11 -6.08
CA THR A 67 10.41 11.76 -4.85
C THR A 67 10.30 10.23 -4.70
N PHE A 68 10.12 9.50 -5.81
CA PHE A 68 10.13 8.04 -5.82
C PHE A 68 11.42 7.46 -5.24
N HIS A 69 12.58 7.95 -5.67
CA HIS A 69 13.87 7.47 -5.15
C HIS A 69 14.06 7.77 -3.66
N VAL A 70 13.58 8.92 -3.18
CA VAL A 70 13.70 9.29 -1.76
C VAL A 70 12.78 8.45 -0.89
N MET A 71 11.50 8.30 -1.29
CA MET A 71 10.49 7.59 -0.51
C MET A 71 10.64 6.08 -0.54
N HIS A 72 10.78 5.52 -1.72
CA HIS A 72 10.74 4.07 -1.90
C HIS A 72 12.11 3.41 -1.89
N ARG A 73 13.19 4.18 -2.10
CA ARG A 73 14.57 3.66 -2.13
C ARG A 73 14.67 2.36 -2.96
N PRO A 74 14.22 2.39 -4.22
CA PRO A 74 14.08 1.20 -5.02
C PRO A 74 15.43 0.53 -5.29
N HIS A 75 15.42 -0.77 -5.54
CA HIS A 75 16.59 -1.44 -6.10
C HIS A 75 17.02 -0.76 -7.42
N PRO A 76 18.32 -0.67 -7.74
CA PRO A 76 18.80 0.04 -8.94
C PRO A 76 18.21 -0.41 -10.27
N SER A 77 17.70 -1.64 -10.35
CA SER A 77 17.02 -2.16 -11.55
C SER A 77 15.55 -1.74 -11.69
N ILE A 78 14.99 -1.03 -10.69
CA ILE A 78 13.59 -0.60 -10.71
C ILE A 78 13.55 0.88 -11.08
N HIS A 79 12.98 1.19 -12.23
CA HIS A 79 12.88 2.53 -12.76
C HIS A 79 11.46 3.09 -12.65
N PHE A 80 11.33 4.33 -12.21
CA PHE A 80 10.05 4.98 -11.94
C PHE A 80 9.04 4.87 -13.10
N GLU A 81 9.44 5.25 -14.32
CA GLU A 81 8.53 5.22 -15.47
C GLU A 81 8.12 3.79 -15.85
N GLN A 82 9.00 2.82 -15.66
CA GLN A 82 8.69 1.40 -15.87
C GLN A 82 7.65 0.89 -14.89
N VAL A 83 7.76 1.29 -13.61
CA VAL A 83 6.76 0.98 -12.58
C VAL A 83 5.42 1.61 -12.93
N GLN A 84 5.41 2.91 -13.27
CA GLN A 84 4.19 3.63 -13.62
C GLN A 84 3.50 3.02 -14.85
N GLN A 85 4.25 2.70 -15.89
CA GLN A 85 3.70 2.06 -17.09
C GLN A 85 3.17 0.66 -16.77
N GLY A 86 3.88 -0.12 -15.96
CA GLY A 86 3.43 -1.45 -15.53
C GLY A 86 2.11 -1.42 -14.76
N ILE A 87 1.95 -0.43 -13.86
CA ILE A 87 0.69 -0.22 -13.13
C ILE A 87 -0.44 0.15 -14.10
N LEU A 88 -0.18 1.04 -15.05
CA LEU A 88 -1.17 1.46 -16.04
C LEU A 88 -1.58 0.28 -16.93
N ASP A 89 -0.62 -0.47 -17.45
CA ASP A 89 -0.86 -1.65 -18.30
C ASP A 89 -1.67 -2.73 -17.55
N PHE A 90 -1.34 -2.97 -16.27
CA PHE A 90 -2.09 -3.88 -15.41
C PHE A 90 -3.54 -3.40 -15.23
N SER A 91 -3.72 -2.14 -14.84
CA SER A 91 -5.04 -1.58 -14.56
C SER A 91 -5.97 -1.62 -15.78
N ALA A 92 -5.41 -1.49 -16.99
CA ALA A 92 -6.19 -1.52 -18.23
C ALA A 92 -6.80 -2.89 -18.56
N VAL A 93 -6.23 -3.98 -18.03
CA VAL A 93 -6.65 -5.36 -18.35
C VAL A 93 -7.15 -6.14 -17.14
N PHE A 94 -6.94 -5.63 -15.93
CA PHE A 94 -7.32 -6.32 -14.70
C PHE A 94 -8.86 -6.38 -14.56
N PRO A 95 -9.46 -7.57 -14.39
CA PRO A 95 -10.91 -7.72 -14.33
C PRO A 95 -11.52 -7.35 -12.97
N GLY A 96 -10.71 -7.25 -11.91
CA GLY A 96 -11.12 -6.92 -10.56
C GLY A 96 -11.10 -5.41 -10.26
N GLU A 97 -11.17 -5.05 -8.99
CA GLU A 97 -11.09 -3.66 -8.55
C GLU A 97 -9.64 -3.25 -8.27
N VAL A 98 -9.18 -2.16 -8.87
CA VAL A 98 -7.93 -1.48 -8.49
C VAL A 98 -8.26 -0.41 -7.45
N TRP A 99 -7.60 -0.49 -6.30
CA TRP A 99 -7.62 0.55 -5.27
C TRP A 99 -6.25 1.21 -5.20
N ILE A 100 -6.22 2.50 -4.84
CA ILE A 100 -4.98 3.24 -4.66
C ILE A 100 -4.89 3.73 -3.22
N GLU A 101 -3.77 3.42 -2.56
CA GLU A 101 -3.40 3.92 -1.24
C GLU A 101 -2.34 5.01 -1.40
N ILE A 102 -2.69 6.25 -1.01
CA ILE A 102 -1.86 7.44 -1.19
C ILE A 102 -1.24 7.79 0.16
N MET A 103 0.03 7.46 0.34
CA MET A 103 0.78 7.81 1.56
C MET A 103 1.33 9.23 1.44
N LEU A 104 0.91 10.11 2.36
CA LEU A 104 1.41 11.49 2.46
C LEU A 104 2.48 11.61 3.55
N VAL A 105 3.60 12.23 3.20
CA VAL A 105 4.68 12.55 4.13
C VAL A 105 4.98 14.04 4.02
N ASP A 106 4.96 14.73 5.16
CA ASP A 106 5.14 16.18 5.21
C ASP A 106 6.46 16.62 4.59
N ASN A 107 6.42 17.75 3.89
CA ASN A 107 7.57 18.34 3.17
C ASN A 107 8.24 17.44 2.11
N LEU A 108 7.68 16.27 1.82
CA LEU A 108 8.25 15.36 0.83
C LEU A 108 7.39 15.26 -0.44
N ASN A 109 6.08 14.97 -0.29
CA ASN A 109 5.15 14.82 -1.41
C ASN A 109 3.85 15.63 -1.23
N THR A 110 3.88 16.66 -0.37
CA THR A 110 2.70 17.44 0.03
C THR A 110 2.62 18.83 -0.59
N ASP A 111 3.61 19.25 -1.37
CA ASP A 111 3.49 20.48 -2.16
C ASP A 111 2.53 20.29 -3.36
N ASN A 112 2.05 21.43 -3.90
CA ASN A 112 1.05 21.41 -4.97
C ASN A 112 1.51 20.72 -6.24
N GLU A 113 2.75 20.91 -6.62
CA GLU A 113 3.31 20.37 -7.86
C GLU A 113 3.33 18.83 -7.77
N LYS A 114 3.87 18.28 -6.70
CA LYS A 114 3.98 16.84 -6.49
C LYS A 114 2.61 16.17 -6.31
N MET A 115 1.71 16.80 -5.54
CA MET A 115 0.35 16.28 -5.39
C MET A 115 -0.40 16.26 -6.73
N ASN A 116 -0.28 17.31 -7.55
CA ASN A 116 -0.90 17.33 -8.88
C ASN A 116 -0.28 16.31 -9.84
N ALA A 117 1.05 16.15 -9.82
CA ALA A 117 1.73 15.13 -10.61
C ALA A 117 1.26 13.72 -10.24
N LEU A 118 1.16 13.42 -8.94
CA LEU A 118 0.63 12.16 -8.45
C LEU A 118 -0.83 11.96 -8.84
N ASN A 119 -1.67 12.99 -8.69
CA ASN A 119 -3.08 12.91 -9.07
C ASN A 119 -3.26 12.60 -10.56
N ALA A 120 -2.46 13.22 -11.42
CA ALA A 120 -2.52 12.93 -12.86
C ALA A 120 -2.21 11.46 -13.19
N ARG A 121 -1.24 10.84 -12.47
CA ARG A 121 -0.93 9.41 -12.61
C ARG A 121 -2.08 8.53 -12.12
N ILE A 122 -2.67 8.87 -10.98
CA ILE A 122 -3.80 8.13 -10.39
C ILE A 122 -5.05 8.20 -11.30
N GLU A 123 -5.36 9.38 -11.82
CA GLU A 123 -6.51 9.55 -12.73
C GLU A 123 -6.37 8.72 -14.02
N ALA A 124 -5.14 8.56 -14.53
CA ALA A 124 -4.89 7.72 -15.69
C ALA A 124 -5.16 6.23 -15.44
N ILE A 125 -5.06 5.77 -14.19
CA ILE A 125 -5.35 4.38 -13.76
C ILE A 125 -6.87 4.13 -13.66
N CYS A 126 -7.68 5.17 -13.43
CA CYS A 126 -9.12 5.08 -13.16
C CYS A 126 -9.47 4.10 -12.03
N PRO A 127 -8.91 4.23 -10.83
CA PRO A 127 -9.12 3.27 -9.76
C PRO A 127 -10.55 3.30 -9.23
N ALA A 128 -11.06 2.14 -8.78
CA ALA A 128 -12.38 2.02 -8.16
C ALA A 128 -12.46 2.75 -6.81
N ARG A 129 -11.33 2.82 -6.08
CA ARG A 129 -11.25 3.52 -4.78
C ARG A 129 -9.90 4.18 -4.61
N LYS A 130 -9.91 5.29 -3.86
CA LYS A 130 -8.71 6.02 -3.47
C LYS A 130 -8.75 6.25 -1.95
N TYR A 131 -7.63 5.97 -1.30
CA TYR A 131 -7.45 6.13 0.14
C TYR A 131 -6.26 7.04 0.42
N VAL A 132 -6.47 8.06 1.24
CA VAL A 132 -5.39 8.94 1.71
C VAL A 132 -4.96 8.48 3.09
N MET A 133 -3.67 8.28 3.26
CA MET A 133 -3.05 7.80 4.49
C MET A 133 -1.91 8.71 4.91
N VAL A 134 -1.61 8.71 6.20
CA VAL A 134 -0.40 9.33 6.76
C VAL A 134 0.34 8.33 7.64
N PRO A 135 1.63 8.53 7.94
CA PRO A 135 2.38 7.67 8.84
C PRO A 135 1.74 7.64 10.23
N THR A 136 1.13 6.52 10.61
CA THR A 136 0.47 6.35 11.92
C THR A 136 1.32 5.58 12.90
N ARG A 137 2.33 4.83 12.43
CA ARG A 137 3.30 4.09 13.26
C ARG A 137 4.58 4.92 13.41
N PRO A 138 5.38 4.69 14.47
CA PRO A 138 6.69 5.31 14.58
C PRO A 138 7.51 5.06 13.31
N PRO A 139 7.95 6.12 12.61
CA PRO A 139 8.68 5.94 11.36
C PRO A 139 10.11 5.45 11.63
N ALA A 140 10.67 4.69 10.70
CA ALA A 140 12.07 4.27 10.75
C ALA A 140 13.05 5.44 10.54
N GLU A 141 12.59 6.49 9.88
CA GLU A 141 13.41 7.64 9.52
C GLU A 141 12.96 8.89 10.29
N PRO A 142 13.85 9.62 10.95
CA PRO A 142 13.51 10.76 11.81
C PRO A 142 12.93 11.96 11.05
N TRP A 143 13.11 12.02 9.73
CA TRP A 143 12.59 13.09 8.87
C TRP A 143 11.14 12.84 8.38
N VAL A 144 10.57 11.67 8.66
CA VAL A 144 9.20 11.37 8.29
C VAL A 144 8.24 12.00 9.30
N HIS A 145 7.46 12.97 8.85
CA HIS A 145 6.47 13.68 9.66
C HIS A 145 5.08 13.57 9.04
N ILE A 146 4.06 13.64 9.91
CA ILE A 146 2.67 13.69 9.51
C ILE A 146 2.38 15.10 8.98
N PRO A 147 1.74 15.25 7.81
CA PRO A 147 1.29 16.55 7.31
C PRO A 147 0.28 17.24 8.22
N SER A 148 0.17 18.57 8.11
CA SER A 148 -0.87 19.31 8.85
C SER A 148 -2.28 18.90 8.40
N PRO A 149 -3.30 19.06 9.28
CA PRO A 149 -4.69 18.78 8.92
C PRO A 149 -5.16 19.52 7.65
N GLU A 150 -4.68 20.75 7.42
CA GLU A 150 -5.03 21.54 6.24
C GLU A 150 -4.48 20.87 4.95
N ILE A 151 -3.26 20.35 5.01
CA ILE A 151 -2.65 19.61 3.89
C ILE A 151 -3.42 18.33 3.62
N ILE A 152 -3.79 17.58 4.66
CA ILE A 152 -4.58 16.35 4.54
C ILE A 152 -5.93 16.64 3.90
N MET A 153 -6.65 17.66 4.38
CA MET A 153 -7.93 18.07 3.81
C MET A 153 -7.82 18.47 2.34
N LYS A 154 -6.76 19.20 1.98
CA LYS A 154 -6.47 19.56 0.60
C LYS A 154 -6.21 18.34 -0.28
N ALA A 155 -5.43 17.37 0.20
CA ALA A 155 -5.16 16.13 -0.50
C ALA A 155 -6.43 15.30 -0.69
N LEU A 156 -7.27 15.18 0.34
CA LEU A 156 -8.57 14.50 0.25
C LEU A 156 -9.46 15.14 -0.84
N SER A 157 -9.50 16.47 -0.90
CA SER A 157 -10.25 17.20 -1.94
C SER A 157 -9.67 16.98 -3.33
N LEU A 158 -8.33 17.01 -3.48
CA LEU A 158 -7.65 16.86 -4.76
C LEU A 158 -7.80 15.46 -5.32
N PHE A 159 -7.54 14.43 -4.50
CA PHE A 159 -7.59 13.04 -4.93
C PHE A 159 -9.02 12.46 -4.97
N GLY A 160 -9.99 13.11 -4.33
CA GLY A 160 -11.34 12.55 -4.16
C GLY A 160 -11.33 11.26 -3.34
N GLY A 161 -10.34 11.11 -2.47
CA GLY A 161 -10.10 9.90 -1.67
C GLY A 161 -10.83 9.91 -0.33
N LYS A 162 -10.80 8.77 0.35
CA LYS A 162 -11.26 8.64 1.74
C LYS A 162 -10.06 8.63 2.67
N ASP A 163 -10.18 9.30 3.81
CA ASP A 163 -9.22 9.18 4.91
C ASP A 163 -9.42 7.84 5.63
N ILE A 164 -8.37 7.03 5.67
CA ILE A 164 -8.35 5.77 6.42
C ILE A 164 -7.32 5.80 7.55
N THR A 165 -6.83 6.99 7.90
CA THR A 165 -5.79 7.20 8.92
C THR A 165 -6.31 7.05 10.34
N GLN A 166 -7.57 6.69 10.55
CA GLN A 166 -8.11 6.55 11.91
C GLN A 166 -7.25 5.59 12.72
N PRO A 167 -6.89 5.94 13.97
CA PRO A 167 -6.19 5.03 14.85
C PRO A 167 -6.98 3.73 14.95
N GLU A 168 -6.33 2.61 14.68
CA GLU A 168 -6.92 1.32 15.02
C GLU A 168 -7.14 1.30 16.53
N GLU A 169 -8.38 1.43 16.96
CA GLU A 169 -8.80 1.09 18.31
C GLU A 169 -9.01 -0.42 18.31
N GLY A 170 -8.03 -1.14 18.81
CA GLY A 170 -8.08 -2.60 18.88
C GLY A 170 -7.36 -3.09 20.14
N VAL A 171 -7.96 -4.04 20.82
CA VAL A 171 -7.29 -4.83 21.84
C VAL A 171 -6.61 -5.99 21.12
N PHE A 172 -5.29 -6.08 21.18
CA PHE A 172 -4.58 -7.26 20.70
C PHE A 172 -4.96 -8.46 21.57
N GLY A 173 -5.55 -9.49 20.96
CA GLY A 173 -5.76 -10.76 21.64
C GLY A 173 -4.43 -11.40 22.02
N LEU A 174 -4.37 -11.96 23.22
CA LEU A 174 -3.19 -12.70 23.69
C LEU A 174 -3.21 -14.16 23.26
N ASP A 175 -4.14 -14.54 22.38
CA ASP A 175 -4.30 -15.91 21.90
C ASP A 175 -3.03 -16.40 21.21
N GLY A 176 -2.43 -17.45 21.76
CA GLY A 176 -1.20 -18.03 21.25
C GLY A 176 0.09 -17.52 21.91
N PHE A 177 0.01 -16.60 22.88
CA PHE A 177 1.16 -16.12 23.68
C PHE A 177 1.03 -16.51 25.15
N PHE A 178 2.16 -16.79 25.81
CA PHE A 178 2.18 -17.14 27.24
C PHE A 178 2.07 -15.91 28.15
N SER A 179 2.39 -14.72 27.64
CA SER A 179 2.30 -13.46 28.39
C SER A 179 2.14 -12.25 27.49
N ALA A 180 1.63 -11.14 28.04
CA ALA A 180 1.57 -9.86 27.32
C ALA A 180 2.97 -9.37 26.88
N SER A 181 4.00 -9.56 27.72
CA SER A 181 5.36 -9.18 27.37
C SER A 181 5.90 -9.95 26.17
N GLU A 182 5.61 -11.24 26.07
CA GLU A 182 5.98 -12.06 24.92
C GLU A 182 5.24 -11.61 23.66
N ALA A 183 3.93 -11.37 23.76
CA ALA A 183 3.13 -10.86 22.65
C ALA A 183 3.68 -9.53 22.13
N ILE A 184 3.96 -8.57 23.02
CA ILE A 184 4.55 -7.28 22.66
C ILE A 184 5.90 -7.46 21.97
N LEU A 185 6.79 -8.30 22.49
CA LEU A 185 8.10 -8.54 21.88
C LEU A 185 8.00 -9.18 20.50
N GLU A 186 7.14 -10.18 20.31
CA GLU A 186 6.95 -10.82 19.01
C GLU A 186 6.31 -9.89 17.97
N ILE A 187 5.33 -9.09 18.40
CA ILE A 187 4.70 -8.09 17.52
C ILE A 187 5.71 -7.00 17.15
N CYS A 188 6.47 -6.48 18.13
CA CYS A 188 7.48 -5.43 17.90
C CYS A 188 8.64 -5.86 17.00
N ARG A 189 8.92 -7.16 16.88
CA ARG A 189 9.92 -7.68 15.93
C ARG A 189 9.52 -7.46 14.47
N ARG A 190 8.22 -7.40 14.19
CA ARG A 190 7.65 -7.28 12.84
C ARG A 190 7.05 -5.91 12.59
N HIS A 191 6.42 -5.33 13.61
CA HIS A 191 5.69 -4.06 13.48
C HIS A 191 5.95 -3.19 14.71
N PRO A 192 6.37 -1.93 14.54
CA PRO A 192 6.48 -1.01 15.66
C PRO A 192 5.10 -0.75 16.28
N LEU A 193 4.99 -0.86 17.61
CA LEU A 193 3.79 -0.57 18.37
C LEU A 193 3.82 0.85 18.95
N ARG A 194 2.66 1.49 19.04
CA ARG A 194 2.49 2.69 19.88
C ARG A 194 2.38 2.28 21.35
N LEU A 195 2.76 3.17 22.26
CA LEU A 195 2.59 2.95 23.69
C LEU A 195 1.14 2.66 24.10
N SER A 196 0.15 3.22 23.37
CA SER A 196 -1.27 2.95 23.59
C SER A 196 -1.73 1.57 23.10
N GLN A 197 -0.89 0.84 22.36
CA GLN A 197 -1.17 -0.51 21.85
C GLN A 197 -0.42 -1.59 22.63
N ALA A 198 0.52 -1.20 23.49
CA ALA A 198 1.30 -2.08 24.36
C ALA A 198 0.71 -2.10 25.77
#